data_5d6de4f3006d1544aebfbb7353bc74b5
#
_entry.id   5d6de4f3006d1544aebfbb7353bc74b5
#
_cell.length_a   1.000
_cell.length_b   1.000
_cell.length_c   1.000
_cell.angle_alpha   90.00
_cell.angle_beta   90.00
_cell.angle_gamma   90.00
#
_symmetry.space_group_name_H-M   'P 1'
#
loop_
_entity.id
_entity.type
_entity.pdbx_description
1 polymer ?
#
loop_
_entity_poly.entity_id
_entity_poly.type
_entity_poly.pdbx_seq_one_letter_code
_entity_poly.pdbx_strand_id
1 'polypeptide(L)'
;LGKENYFDESFHIPLILRDPRQTNGHGRKVEAFTETIDVMPTILSWIGQPTPRQCDGHSLAPWLAGETPAGWRDAVHWEYDFRDLINQTGEQAMGLVSDECHLSVIRDKKYKYVHFAAQPPLFFDLEHDPDQLVNRAEDPDYAPLVLRYAQKMLSWRMQHDERTLTHMHISKGVFERTDARRTV
;
A
#
# COMPACT_ATOMS: atom_id res chain seq x y z
N LEU A 1 5.33 11.14 20.39
CA LEU A 1 4.55 10.01 19.84
C LEU A 1 4.41 10.24 18.34
N GLY A 2 5.25 9.60 17.55
CA GLY A 2 5.24 9.68 16.09
C GLY A 2 4.38 8.59 15.45
N LYS A 3 4.24 8.66 14.14
CA LYS A 3 3.72 7.55 13.34
C LYS A 3 4.86 6.56 13.20
N GLU A 4 4.77 5.46 13.90
CA GLU A 4 5.87 4.51 13.97
C GLU A 4 5.39 3.10 13.73
N ASN A 5 6.29 2.27 13.19
CA ASN A 5 6.13 0.85 13.12
C ASN A 5 5.03 0.37 12.12
N TYR A 6 4.29 -0.68 12.50
CA TYR A 6 3.30 -1.36 11.66
C TYR A 6 1.87 -1.20 12.14
N PHE A 7 1.61 -0.40 13.18
CA PHE A 7 0.29 -0.26 13.79
C PHE A 7 -0.68 0.48 12.88
N ASP A 8 -1.92 -0.02 12.81
CA ASP A 8 -2.98 0.60 12.01
C ASP A 8 -3.24 2.05 12.43
N GLU A 9 -3.21 2.34 13.73
CA GLU A 9 -3.42 3.68 14.29
C GLU A 9 -2.41 4.71 13.78
N SER A 10 -1.23 4.25 13.36
CA SER A 10 -0.20 5.13 12.79
C SER A 10 -0.45 5.45 11.31
N PHE A 11 -1.11 4.56 10.58
CA PHE A 11 -1.25 4.63 9.12
C PHE A 11 -2.70 4.77 8.64
N HIS A 12 -3.69 4.37 9.44
CA HIS A 12 -5.10 4.57 9.12
C HIS A 12 -5.52 6.02 9.43
N ILE A 13 -5.15 6.93 8.53
CA ILE A 13 -5.45 8.36 8.65
C ILE A 13 -6.79 8.70 7.97
N PRO A 14 -7.57 9.64 8.54
CA PRO A 14 -8.82 10.06 7.92
C PRO A 14 -8.56 10.86 6.64
N LEU A 15 -9.36 10.59 5.60
CA LEU A 15 -9.40 11.36 4.37
C LEU A 15 -10.83 11.84 4.12
N ILE A 16 -11.03 13.16 4.03
CA ILE A 16 -12.32 13.78 3.74
C ILE A 16 -12.16 14.58 2.45
N LEU A 17 -12.96 14.21 1.44
CA LEU A 17 -12.98 14.88 0.14
C LEU A 17 -14.38 15.39 -0.15
N ARG A 18 -14.47 16.60 -0.74
CA ARG A 18 -15.71 17.18 -1.21
C ARG A 18 -15.51 17.81 -2.58
N ASP A 19 -16.20 17.33 -3.58
CA ASP A 19 -16.36 18.03 -4.87
C ASP A 19 -17.72 18.71 -4.91
N PRO A 20 -17.80 20.06 -4.92
CA PRO A 20 -19.06 20.77 -4.96
C PRO A 20 -19.85 20.53 -6.25
N ARG A 21 -19.22 20.04 -7.31
CA ARG A 21 -19.84 19.71 -8.60
C ARG A 21 -20.52 18.33 -8.61
N GLN A 22 -20.14 17.44 -7.67
CA GLN A 22 -20.56 16.04 -7.59
C GLN A 22 -21.38 15.80 -6.32
N THR A 23 -22.66 16.17 -6.35
CA THR A 23 -23.50 16.09 -5.14
C THR A 23 -23.93 14.66 -4.78
N ASN A 24 -23.91 13.72 -5.72
CA ASN A 24 -24.33 12.33 -5.51
C ASN A 24 -23.47 11.57 -4.50
N GLY A 25 -22.22 11.97 -4.34
CA GLY A 25 -21.28 11.38 -3.38
C GLY A 25 -21.27 12.07 -2.01
N HIS A 26 -22.00 13.17 -1.83
CA HIS A 26 -21.96 13.93 -0.58
C HIS A 26 -22.50 13.12 0.61
N GLY A 27 -21.80 13.19 1.75
CA GLY A 27 -22.15 12.48 2.98
C GLY A 27 -21.87 10.98 2.95
N ARG A 28 -21.35 10.45 1.85
CA ARG A 28 -21.02 9.03 1.73
C ARG A 28 -19.77 8.69 2.54
N LYS A 29 -19.85 7.60 3.32
CA LYS A 29 -18.69 6.94 3.91
C LYS A 29 -18.27 5.81 2.98
N VAL A 30 -16.99 5.80 2.58
CA VAL A 30 -16.40 4.78 1.71
C VAL A 30 -15.58 3.83 2.55
N GLU A 31 -15.98 2.55 2.58
CA GLU A 31 -15.29 1.49 3.34
C GLU A 31 -14.25 0.71 2.51
N ALA A 32 -14.05 1.13 1.25
CA ALA A 32 -13.01 0.58 0.40
C ALA A 32 -11.63 1.10 0.83
N PHE A 33 -10.61 0.30 0.62
CA PHE A 33 -9.24 0.71 0.91
C PHE A 33 -8.81 1.86 0.00
N THR A 34 -8.36 2.95 0.61
CA THR A 34 -7.75 4.10 -0.06
C THR A 34 -6.37 4.36 0.52
N GLU A 35 -5.50 4.95 -0.26
CA GLU A 35 -4.14 5.28 0.15
C GLU A 35 -3.84 6.74 -0.17
N THR A 36 -2.89 7.35 0.52
CA THR A 36 -2.52 8.76 0.29
C THR A 36 -2.02 9.03 -1.12
N ILE A 37 -1.49 8.03 -1.80
CA ILE A 37 -1.08 8.10 -3.21
C ILE A 37 -2.26 8.34 -4.17
N ASP A 38 -3.50 8.10 -3.73
CA ASP A 38 -4.71 8.32 -4.53
C ASP A 38 -5.08 9.81 -4.63
N VAL A 39 -4.56 10.64 -3.74
CA VAL A 39 -4.87 12.08 -3.70
C VAL A 39 -4.38 12.79 -4.95
N MET A 40 -3.15 12.54 -5.38
CA MET A 40 -2.58 13.18 -6.56
C MET A 40 -3.35 12.85 -7.85
N PRO A 41 -3.64 11.57 -8.19
CA PRO A 41 -4.48 11.24 -9.35
C PRO A 41 -5.87 11.88 -9.28
N THR A 42 -6.44 12.01 -8.08
CA THR A 42 -7.75 12.64 -7.87
C THR A 42 -7.71 14.13 -8.22
N ILE A 43 -6.70 14.85 -7.74
CA ILE A 43 -6.51 16.27 -8.05
C ILE A 43 -6.29 16.47 -9.54
N LEU A 44 -5.43 15.66 -10.16
CA LEU A 44 -5.19 15.73 -11.61
C LEU A 44 -6.47 15.50 -12.40
N SER A 45 -7.27 14.53 -12.01
CA SER A 45 -8.59 14.28 -12.60
C SER A 45 -9.53 15.51 -12.47
N TRP A 46 -9.51 16.18 -11.32
CA TRP A 46 -10.34 17.39 -11.12
C TRP A 46 -9.99 18.55 -12.03
N ILE A 47 -8.70 18.72 -12.33
CA ILE A 47 -8.22 19.79 -13.21
C ILE A 47 -8.11 19.35 -14.68
N GLY A 48 -8.59 18.15 -15.02
CA GLY A 48 -8.57 17.62 -16.39
C GLY A 48 -7.20 17.24 -16.91
N GLN A 49 -6.26 16.97 -16.03
CA GLN A 49 -4.91 16.55 -16.41
C GLN A 49 -4.78 15.02 -16.37
N PRO A 50 -4.03 14.42 -17.32
CA PRO A 50 -3.76 13.00 -17.29
C PRO A 50 -2.90 12.64 -16.08
N THR A 51 -3.17 11.48 -15.49
CA THR A 51 -2.32 10.96 -14.40
C THR A 51 -1.01 10.43 -14.99
N PRO A 52 0.14 10.91 -14.50
CA PRO A 52 1.44 10.38 -14.91
C PRO A 52 1.57 8.88 -14.61
N ARG A 53 2.36 8.19 -15.41
CA ARG A 53 2.54 6.73 -15.30
C ARG A 53 3.21 6.27 -14.03
N GLN A 54 4.10 7.09 -13.49
CA GLN A 54 4.77 6.82 -12.22
C GLN A 54 3.85 6.91 -11.00
N CYS A 55 2.59 7.33 -11.18
CA CYS A 55 1.59 7.34 -10.13
C CYS A 55 0.94 5.96 -10.02
N ASP A 56 1.12 5.31 -8.89
CA ASP A 56 0.49 4.02 -8.57
C ASP A 56 -0.91 4.18 -7.98
N GLY A 57 -1.24 5.37 -7.49
CA GLY A 57 -2.55 5.69 -6.93
C GLY A 57 -3.65 5.70 -7.99
N HIS A 58 -4.88 5.56 -7.52
CA HIS A 58 -6.11 5.58 -8.32
C HIS A 58 -6.94 6.83 -8.00
N SER A 59 -7.55 7.44 -9.02
CA SER A 59 -8.42 8.59 -8.78
C SER A 59 -9.65 8.20 -7.96
N LEU A 60 -9.92 8.98 -6.92
CA LEU A 60 -11.14 8.87 -6.09
C LEU A 60 -12.36 9.56 -6.71
N ALA A 61 -12.22 10.13 -7.92
CA ALA A 61 -13.32 10.84 -8.60
C ALA A 61 -14.59 9.98 -8.77
N PRO A 62 -14.56 8.69 -9.11
CA PRO A 62 -15.76 7.85 -9.17
C PRO A 62 -16.48 7.77 -7.82
N TRP A 63 -15.75 7.63 -6.73
CA TRP A 63 -16.33 7.61 -5.38
C TRP A 63 -17.03 8.94 -5.04
N LEU A 64 -16.45 10.06 -5.45
CA LEU A 64 -17.04 11.39 -5.29
C LEU A 64 -18.29 11.58 -6.13
N ALA A 65 -18.36 10.93 -7.30
CA ALA A 65 -19.56 10.89 -8.14
C ALA A 65 -20.67 9.95 -7.60
N GLY A 66 -20.41 9.24 -6.49
CA GLY A 66 -21.37 8.29 -5.92
C GLY A 66 -21.27 6.88 -6.52
N GLU A 67 -20.30 6.64 -7.38
CA GLU A 67 -20.07 5.33 -8.02
C GLU A 67 -19.31 4.37 -7.10
N THR A 68 -19.25 3.11 -7.50
CA THR A 68 -18.41 2.08 -6.88
C THR A 68 -17.58 1.43 -7.98
N PRO A 69 -16.29 1.80 -8.12
CA PRO A 69 -15.45 1.26 -9.17
C PRO A 69 -15.30 -0.26 -9.07
N ALA A 70 -15.42 -0.96 -10.19
CA ALA A 70 -15.05 -2.37 -10.28
C ALA A 70 -13.52 -2.52 -10.23
N GLY A 71 -13.05 -3.65 -9.70
CA GLY A 71 -11.60 -3.94 -9.64
C GLY A 71 -10.81 -3.02 -8.71
N TRP A 72 -11.46 -2.38 -7.73
CA TRP A 72 -10.76 -1.60 -6.73
C TRP A 72 -9.87 -2.49 -5.86
N ARG A 73 -8.81 -1.89 -5.27
CA ARG A 73 -7.85 -2.64 -4.46
C ARG A 73 -8.51 -3.37 -3.30
N ASP A 74 -8.04 -4.57 -3.02
CA ASP A 74 -8.49 -5.43 -1.93
C ASP A 74 -7.57 -5.38 -0.70
N ALA A 75 -6.42 -4.72 -0.80
CA ALA A 75 -5.45 -4.56 0.26
C ALA A 75 -4.77 -3.18 0.19
N VAL A 76 -4.20 -2.77 1.31
CA VAL A 76 -3.33 -1.59 1.42
C VAL A 76 -1.91 -2.03 1.78
N HIS A 77 -0.96 -1.18 1.39
CA HIS A 77 0.45 -1.43 1.60
C HIS A 77 1.10 -0.18 2.20
N TRP A 78 2.04 -0.41 3.12
CA TRP A 78 2.91 0.66 3.58
C TRP A 78 4.27 0.11 3.98
N GLU A 79 5.23 1.00 4.04
CA GLU A 79 6.59 0.71 4.43
C GLU A 79 6.99 1.68 5.54
N TYR A 80 7.86 1.23 6.41
CA TYR A 80 8.41 2.05 7.46
C TYR A 80 9.88 1.73 7.67
N ASP A 81 10.67 2.79 7.71
CA ASP A 81 12.08 2.76 8.06
C ASP A 81 12.19 3.25 9.50
N PHE A 82 12.59 2.37 10.39
CA PHE A 82 12.66 2.65 11.83
C PHE A 82 14.08 2.97 12.31
N ARG A 83 14.98 3.36 11.39
CA ARG A 83 16.31 3.82 11.77
C ARG A 83 16.24 5.04 12.68
N ASP A 84 17.02 5.02 13.75
CA ASP A 84 17.28 6.22 14.53
C ASP A 84 18.44 7.02 13.89
N LEU A 85 18.10 8.02 13.09
CA LEU A 85 19.07 8.81 12.34
C LEU A 85 20.01 9.66 13.23
N ILE A 86 19.72 9.77 14.52
CA ILE A 86 20.47 10.64 15.44
C ILE A 86 21.41 9.82 16.32
N ASN A 87 20.85 8.86 17.05
CA ASN A 87 21.60 8.15 18.10
C ASN A 87 21.86 6.67 17.79
N GLN A 88 21.16 6.11 16.82
CA GLN A 88 21.18 4.68 16.45
C GLN A 88 20.87 3.75 17.63
N THR A 89 20.13 4.23 18.62
CA THR A 89 19.86 3.49 19.86
C THR A 89 18.93 2.30 19.63
N GLY A 90 18.00 2.41 18.70
CA GLY A 90 17.08 1.33 18.34
C GLY A 90 17.79 0.19 17.63
N GLU A 91 18.60 0.50 16.62
CA GLU A 91 19.38 -0.46 15.87
C GLU A 91 20.38 -1.20 16.77
N GLN A 92 21.12 -0.47 17.59
CA GLN A 92 22.10 -1.06 18.51
C GLN A 92 21.46 -1.99 19.53
N ALA A 93 20.31 -1.61 20.08
CA ALA A 93 19.57 -2.44 21.06
C ALA A 93 19.04 -3.74 20.43
N MET A 94 18.76 -3.74 19.14
CA MET A 94 18.28 -4.92 18.37
C MET A 94 19.43 -5.69 17.69
N GLY A 95 20.65 -5.17 17.73
CA GLY A 95 21.80 -5.77 17.03
C GLY A 95 21.70 -5.67 15.50
N LEU A 96 21.02 -4.62 14.99
CA LEU A 96 20.80 -4.40 13.57
C LEU A 96 21.76 -3.35 13.01
N VAL A 97 22.03 -3.43 11.72
CA VAL A 97 22.62 -2.34 10.95
C VAL A 97 21.50 -1.52 10.28
N SER A 98 21.84 -0.28 9.90
CA SER A 98 20.81 0.66 9.38
C SER A 98 20.01 0.11 8.19
N ASP A 99 20.65 -0.64 7.28
CA ASP A 99 19.98 -1.23 6.11
C ASP A 99 19.00 -2.37 6.45
N GLU A 100 19.02 -2.85 7.68
CA GLU A 100 18.14 -3.90 8.20
C GLU A 100 16.90 -3.34 8.90
N CYS A 101 16.82 -2.02 9.10
CA CYS A 101 15.78 -1.35 9.86
C CYS A 101 14.56 -0.98 9.01
N HIS A 102 14.13 -1.88 8.15
CA HIS A 102 12.99 -1.69 7.27
C HIS A 102 11.91 -2.73 7.53
N LEU A 103 10.67 -2.31 7.39
CA LEU A 103 9.53 -3.21 7.34
C LEU A 103 8.58 -2.82 6.20
N SER A 104 7.87 -3.83 5.70
CA SER A 104 6.81 -3.67 4.73
C SER A 104 5.55 -4.36 5.25
N VAL A 105 4.40 -3.77 5.02
CA VAL A 105 3.10 -4.30 5.47
C VAL A 105 2.16 -4.46 4.30
N ILE A 106 1.46 -5.59 4.27
CA ILE A 106 0.26 -5.79 3.46
C ILE A 106 -0.90 -6.10 4.40
N ARG A 107 -2.02 -5.39 4.23
CA ARG A 107 -3.23 -5.58 5.02
C ARG A 107 -4.45 -5.60 4.12
N ASP A 108 -5.26 -6.64 4.25
CA ASP A 108 -6.62 -6.67 3.72
C ASP A 108 -7.66 -6.73 4.86
N LYS A 109 -8.90 -7.05 4.56
CA LYS A 109 -9.98 -7.07 5.57
C LYS A 109 -9.83 -8.20 6.58
N LYS A 110 -9.10 -9.27 6.22
CA LYS A 110 -9.01 -10.50 7.02
C LYS A 110 -7.67 -10.68 7.69
N TYR A 111 -6.59 -10.28 7.03
CA TYR A 111 -5.25 -10.57 7.49
C TYR A 111 -4.32 -9.38 7.30
N LYS A 112 -3.32 -9.35 8.17
CA LYS A 112 -2.20 -8.42 8.08
C LYS A 112 -0.89 -9.19 8.18
N TYR A 113 0.00 -8.96 7.24
CA TYR A 113 1.34 -9.51 7.23
C TYR A 113 2.36 -8.38 7.29
N VAL A 114 3.32 -8.51 8.20
CA VAL A 114 4.44 -7.59 8.36
C VAL A 114 5.72 -8.34 8.07
N HIS A 115 6.48 -7.86 7.11
CA HIS A 115 7.79 -8.37 6.78
C HIS A 115 8.86 -7.40 7.24
N PHE A 116 9.79 -7.87 8.03
CA PHE A 116 10.98 -7.12 8.43
C PHE A 116 12.17 -7.57 7.60
N ALA A 117 13.08 -6.65 7.30
CA ALA A 117 14.30 -6.96 6.55
C ALA A 117 15.17 -8.00 7.28
N ALA A 118 15.25 -7.91 8.61
CA ALA A 118 16.14 -8.76 9.42
C ALA A 118 15.51 -9.29 10.72
N GLN A 119 14.20 -9.16 10.90
CA GLN A 119 13.50 -9.68 12.07
C GLN A 119 12.44 -10.72 11.64
N PRO A 120 12.00 -11.61 12.56
CA PRO A 120 10.90 -12.53 12.27
C PRO A 120 9.64 -11.78 11.84
N PRO A 121 8.84 -12.33 10.90
CA PRO A 121 7.63 -11.69 10.43
C PRO A 121 6.52 -11.72 11.48
N LEU A 122 5.51 -10.86 11.28
CA LEU A 122 4.27 -10.93 12.04
C LEU A 122 3.11 -11.24 11.08
N PHE A 123 2.15 -12.01 11.59
CA PHE A 123 0.91 -12.32 10.89
C PHE A 123 -0.27 -12.26 11.84
N PHE A 124 -1.30 -11.48 11.48
CA PHE A 124 -2.48 -11.28 12.31
C PHE A 124 -3.75 -11.69 11.58
N ASP A 125 -4.60 -12.40 12.26
CA ASP A 125 -5.95 -12.77 11.82
C ASP A 125 -6.95 -11.73 12.35
N LEU A 126 -7.30 -10.76 11.52
CA LEU A 126 -8.12 -9.61 11.92
C LEU A 126 -9.61 -9.96 12.12
N GLU A 127 -10.06 -11.14 11.65
CA GLU A 127 -11.42 -11.61 11.91
C GLU A 127 -11.56 -12.17 13.34
N HIS A 128 -10.50 -12.77 13.89
CA HIS A 128 -10.50 -13.38 15.21
C HIS A 128 -9.74 -12.54 16.27
N ASP A 129 -8.84 -11.69 15.81
CA ASP A 129 -7.99 -10.84 16.65
C ASP A 129 -7.89 -9.42 16.04
N PRO A 130 -8.98 -8.63 16.10
CA PRO A 130 -8.99 -7.28 15.52
C PRO A 130 -8.00 -6.33 16.19
N ASP A 131 -7.63 -6.60 17.45
CA ASP A 131 -6.67 -5.80 18.21
C ASP A 131 -5.21 -6.20 17.94
N GLN A 132 -4.97 -7.22 17.11
CA GLN A 132 -3.64 -7.65 16.68
C GLN A 132 -2.69 -7.98 17.84
N LEU A 133 -3.20 -8.72 18.82
CA LEU A 133 -2.48 -9.09 20.04
C LEU A 133 -1.69 -10.40 19.89
N VAL A 134 -2.07 -11.26 18.93
CA VAL A 134 -1.51 -12.61 18.77
C VAL A 134 -0.83 -12.75 17.42
N ASN A 135 0.50 -12.81 17.43
CA ASN A 135 1.27 -13.13 16.23
C ASN A 135 1.09 -14.60 15.82
N ARG A 136 0.57 -14.84 14.62
CA ARG A 136 0.35 -16.18 14.04
C ARG A 136 1.44 -16.60 13.03
N ALA A 137 2.50 -15.85 12.89
CA ALA A 137 3.52 -16.13 11.85
C ALA A 137 4.21 -17.49 12.02
N GLU A 138 4.35 -17.96 13.27
CA GLU A 138 4.96 -19.25 13.59
C GLU A 138 3.95 -20.37 13.85
N ASP A 139 2.64 -20.06 13.77
CA ASP A 139 1.58 -21.04 13.96
C ASP A 139 1.47 -21.94 12.71
N PRO A 140 1.65 -23.26 12.85
CA PRO A 140 1.61 -24.18 11.71
C PRO A 140 0.31 -24.14 10.91
N ASP A 141 -0.82 -23.84 11.57
CA ASP A 141 -2.13 -23.76 10.90
C ASP A 141 -2.22 -22.54 9.98
N TYR A 142 -1.42 -21.51 10.24
CA TYR A 142 -1.34 -20.31 9.42
C TYR A 142 -0.20 -20.31 8.39
N ALA A 143 0.71 -21.29 8.43
CA ALA A 143 1.88 -21.31 7.56
C ALA A 143 1.56 -21.15 6.05
N PRO A 144 0.51 -21.78 5.48
CA PRO A 144 0.14 -21.56 4.07
C PRO A 144 -0.33 -20.14 3.79
N LEU A 145 -0.99 -19.48 4.76
CA LEU A 145 -1.44 -18.10 4.64
C LEU A 145 -0.25 -17.15 4.72
N VAL A 146 0.65 -17.34 5.67
CA VAL A 146 1.89 -16.55 5.82
C VAL A 146 2.68 -16.58 4.51
N LEU A 147 2.90 -17.77 3.92
CA LEU A 147 3.58 -17.91 2.64
C LEU A 147 2.84 -17.16 1.52
N ARG A 148 1.53 -17.29 1.45
CA ARG A 148 0.70 -16.61 0.45
C ARG A 148 0.83 -15.10 0.55
N TYR A 149 0.81 -14.53 1.77
CA TYR A 149 0.92 -13.08 1.96
C TYR A 149 2.34 -12.57 1.69
N ALA A 150 3.36 -13.34 2.04
CA ALA A 150 4.74 -13.04 1.66
C ALA A 150 4.89 -12.99 0.12
N GLN A 151 4.31 -13.94 -0.60
CA GLN A 151 4.30 -13.95 -2.07
C GLN A 151 3.48 -12.79 -2.66
N LYS A 152 2.31 -12.46 -2.08
CA LYS A 152 1.52 -11.28 -2.47
C LYS A 152 2.33 -10.01 -2.33
N MET A 153 2.99 -9.81 -1.20
CA MET A 153 3.84 -8.66 -0.95
C MET A 153 5.01 -8.58 -1.93
N LEU A 154 5.73 -9.68 -2.16
CA LEU A 154 6.82 -9.73 -3.12
C LEU A 154 6.34 -9.37 -4.54
N SER A 155 5.22 -9.95 -4.98
CA SER A 155 4.63 -9.65 -6.28
C SER A 155 4.23 -8.18 -6.40
N TRP A 156 3.62 -7.63 -5.35
CA TRP A 156 3.25 -6.22 -5.30
C TRP A 156 4.48 -5.33 -5.41
N ARG A 157 5.53 -5.57 -4.63
CA ARG A 157 6.80 -4.83 -4.71
C ARG A 157 7.38 -4.87 -6.12
N MET A 158 7.48 -6.04 -6.74
CA MET A 158 7.99 -6.19 -8.10
C MET A 158 7.15 -5.43 -9.14
N GLN A 159 5.83 -5.30 -8.93
CA GLN A 159 4.94 -4.56 -9.82
C GLN A 159 5.05 -3.04 -9.65
N HIS A 160 5.44 -2.57 -8.46
CA HIS A 160 5.52 -1.15 -8.10
C HIS A 160 6.96 -0.66 -7.93
N ASP A 161 7.94 -1.52 -8.20
CA ASP A 161 9.35 -1.16 -8.22
C ASP A 161 9.67 -0.20 -9.39
N GLU A 162 10.90 0.24 -9.47
CA GLU A 162 11.36 1.16 -10.50
C GLU A 162 10.92 0.71 -11.91
N ARG A 163 10.28 1.58 -12.68
CA ARG A 163 9.57 1.24 -13.93
C ARG A 163 10.13 1.93 -15.16
N THR A 164 11.34 2.39 -15.14
CA THR A 164 11.95 3.16 -16.24
C THR A 164 11.80 2.46 -17.59
N LEU A 165 11.90 1.14 -17.64
CA LEU A 165 11.84 0.36 -18.87
C LEU A 165 10.54 -0.44 -19.06
N THR A 166 9.63 -0.45 -18.09
CA THR A 166 8.43 -1.32 -18.11
C THR A 166 7.47 -1.03 -19.27
N HIS A 167 7.51 0.17 -19.81
CA HIS A 167 6.65 0.62 -20.91
C HIS A 167 7.38 0.75 -22.24
N MET A 168 8.58 0.23 -22.30
CA MET A 168 9.37 0.22 -23.52
C MET A 168 9.38 -1.17 -24.15
N HIS A 169 9.21 -1.23 -25.44
CA HIS A 169 9.46 -2.44 -26.22
C HIS A 169 10.17 -2.10 -27.50
N ILE A 170 10.82 -3.09 -28.09
CA ILE A 170 11.49 -2.94 -29.39
C ILE A 170 10.60 -3.62 -30.43
N SER A 171 10.08 -2.83 -31.34
CA SER A 171 9.36 -3.32 -32.51
C SER A 171 10.16 -2.98 -33.78
N LYS A 172 10.47 -3.98 -34.58
CA LYS A 172 11.24 -3.80 -35.85
C LYS A 172 12.53 -3.01 -35.67
N GLY A 173 13.23 -3.16 -34.56
CA GLY A 173 14.48 -2.47 -34.25
C GLY A 173 14.32 -1.02 -33.78
N VAL A 174 13.10 -0.56 -33.52
CA VAL A 174 12.81 0.78 -33.00
C VAL A 174 12.29 0.68 -31.60
N PHE A 175 12.75 1.55 -30.69
CA PHE A 175 12.19 1.71 -29.37
C PHE A 175 10.81 2.36 -29.48
N GLU A 176 9.81 1.64 -29.04
CA GLU A 176 8.44 2.13 -28.90
C GLU A 176 8.09 2.26 -27.43
N ARG A 177 7.50 3.39 -27.06
CA ARG A 177 6.98 3.64 -25.71
C ARG A 177 5.47 3.46 -25.75
N THR A 178 4.99 2.43 -25.07
CA THR A 178 3.54 2.24 -24.93
C THR A 178 2.98 3.15 -23.86
N ASP A 179 2.05 4.02 -24.25
CA ASP A 179 1.37 4.93 -23.31
C ASP A 179 0.13 4.32 -22.65
N ALA A 180 -0.19 3.06 -22.94
CA ALA A 180 -1.30 2.37 -22.32
C ALA A 180 -0.99 2.08 -20.84
N ARG A 181 -1.75 2.69 -19.92
CA ARG A 181 -1.89 2.14 -18.57
C ARG A 181 -2.43 0.72 -18.67
N ARG A 182 -1.91 -0.21 -17.86
CA ARG A 182 -2.69 -1.39 -17.55
C ARG A 182 -3.97 -0.89 -16.87
N THR A 183 -5.08 -1.00 -17.56
CA THR A 183 -6.39 -1.03 -16.94
C THR A 183 -6.44 -2.30 -16.10
N VAL A 184 -6.42 -2.13 -14.78
CA VAL A 184 -6.74 -3.19 -13.84
C VAL A 184 -8.22 -3.46 -13.91
#